data_113ce2d0b82364a7ad60f0637bffdca4
#
_entry.id   113ce2d0b82364a7ad60f0637bffdca4
#
_cell.length_a   1.000
_cell.length_b   1.000
_cell.length_c   1.000
_cell.angle_alpha   90.00
_cell.angle_beta   90.00
_cell.angle_gamma   90.00
#
_symmetry.space_group_name_H-M   'P 1'
#
loop_
_entity.id
_entity.type
_entity.pdbx_description
1 polymer ?
#
loop_
_entity_poly.entity_id
_entity_poly.type
_entity_poly.pdbx_seq_one_letter_code
_entity_poly.pdbx_strand_id
1 'polypeptide(L)'
;MSLLAQNPVAGAEEQIGLKATPTSATGLVIVLNDKSSNQVRKVNGTEISTQPIIGGETTFKYVPRLLRTAEPLQPGTIDAAVDYTITYN
;
A
#
# COMPACT_ATOMS: atom_id res chain seq x y z
N MET A 1 13.09 2.67 3.34
CA MET A 1 12.27 2.25 2.19
C MET A 1 11.07 3.17 2.06
N SER A 2 10.74 3.57 0.86
CA SER A 2 9.52 4.32 0.54
C SER A 2 8.62 3.52 -0.38
N LEU A 3 7.32 3.82 -0.35
CA LEU A 3 6.30 3.12 -1.12
C LEU A 3 5.56 4.11 -2.04
N LEU A 4 5.32 3.71 -3.27
CA LEU A 4 4.58 4.49 -4.25
C LEU A 4 3.52 3.61 -4.92
N ALA A 5 2.25 3.94 -4.71
CA ALA A 5 1.15 3.21 -5.32
C ALA A 5 1.10 3.48 -6.83
N GLN A 6 0.88 2.43 -7.64
CA GLN A 6 0.72 2.59 -9.09
C GLN A 6 -0.62 3.24 -9.44
N ASN A 7 -1.66 3.00 -8.65
CA ASN A 7 -2.96 3.66 -8.79
C ASN A 7 -3.27 4.45 -7.51
N PRO A 8 -2.70 5.64 -7.34
CA PRO A 8 -2.95 6.43 -6.14
C PRO A 8 -4.39 6.94 -6.10
N VAL A 9 -4.93 7.07 -4.88
CA VAL A 9 -6.22 7.68 -4.65
C VAL A 9 -6.02 9.16 -4.37
N ALA A 10 -6.66 10.02 -5.16
CA ALA A 10 -6.53 11.47 -5.01
C ALA A 10 -6.98 11.93 -3.61
N GLY A 11 -6.13 12.70 -2.94
CA GLY A 11 -6.42 13.22 -1.60
C GLY A 11 -6.27 12.21 -0.46
N ALA A 12 -5.85 10.98 -0.74
CA ALA A 12 -5.69 9.93 0.25
C ALA A 12 -4.31 9.27 0.14
N GLU A 13 -3.32 9.83 0.82
CA GLU A 13 -1.91 9.44 0.72
C GLU A 13 -1.62 8.00 1.16
N GLU A 14 -2.50 7.40 1.96
CA GLU A 14 -2.34 6.06 2.52
C GLU A 14 -3.10 4.99 1.73
N GLN A 15 -3.89 5.38 0.75
CA GLN A 15 -4.77 4.46 0.03
C GLN A 15 -4.20 4.07 -1.34
N ILE A 16 -4.26 2.77 -1.61
CA ILE A 16 -3.88 2.19 -2.88
C ILE A 16 -5.16 1.86 -3.64
N GLY A 17 -5.34 2.51 -4.80
CA GLY A 17 -6.45 2.21 -5.68
C GLY A 17 -6.28 0.85 -6.36
N LEU A 18 -7.39 0.19 -6.65
CA LEU A 18 -7.38 -1.04 -7.41
C LEU A 18 -7.14 -0.73 -8.89
N LYS A 19 -6.44 -1.64 -9.57
CA LYS A 19 -6.27 -1.56 -11.00
C LYS A 19 -7.62 -1.73 -11.69
N ALA A 20 -8.05 -0.73 -12.47
CA ALA A 20 -9.34 -0.76 -13.13
C ALA A 20 -9.31 -1.66 -14.37
N THR A 21 -10.12 -2.70 -14.34
CA THR A 21 -10.38 -3.60 -15.48
C THR A 21 -11.89 -3.87 -15.55
N PRO A 22 -12.42 -4.42 -16.66
CA PRO A 22 -13.84 -4.73 -16.75
C PRO A 22 -14.37 -5.68 -15.66
N THR A 23 -13.48 -6.46 -15.05
CA THR A 23 -13.83 -7.43 -14.00
C THR A 23 -13.40 -7.02 -12.59
N SER A 24 -12.87 -5.81 -12.42
CA SER A 24 -12.40 -5.33 -11.13
C SER A 24 -13.53 -5.13 -10.13
N ALA A 25 -13.26 -5.44 -8.86
CA ALA A 25 -14.12 -5.03 -7.77
C ALA A 25 -14.19 -3.51 -7.67
N THR A 26 -15.30 -2.97 -7.19
CA THR A 26 -15.49 -1.54 -6.93
C THR A 26 -15.85 -1.30 -5.48
N GLY A 27 -15.63 -0.08 -5.01
CA GLY A 27 -15.97 0.31 -3.63
C GLY A 27 -14.94 -0.13 -2.60
N LEU A 28 -13.72 -0.50 -3.02
CA LEU A 28 -12.64 -0.93 -2.13
C LEU A 28 -11.33 -0.22 -2.48
N VAL A 29 -10.53 0.04 -1.45
CA VAL A 29 -9.13 0.45 -1.57
C VAL A 29 -8.29 -0.39 -0.60
N ILE A 30 -6.98 -0.39 -0.79
CA ILE A 30 -6.05 -1.13 0.05
C ILE A 30 -5.20 -0.14 0.86
N VAL A 31 -4.96 -0.44 2.14
CA VAL A 31 -3.96 0.23 2.95
C VAL A 31 -2.95 -0.81 3.42
N LEU A 32 -1.70 -0.39 3.59
CA LEU A 32 -0.62 -1.24 4.10
C LEU A 32 -0.30 -0.84 5.54
N ASN A 33 -0.47 -1.78 6.46
CA ASN A 33 -0.12 -1.62 7.85
C ASN A 33 1.28 -2.15 8.08
N ASP A 34 2.19 -1.29 8.56
CA ASP A 34 3.55 -1.71 8.91
C ASP A 34 3.49 -2.58 10.16
N LYS A 35 3.92 -3.83 10.03
CA LYS A 35 3.84 -4.80 11.12
C LYS A 35 4.74 -4.44 12.30
N SER A 36 5.87 -3.78 12.06
CA SER A 36 6.81 -3.44 13.13
C SER A 36 6.35 -2.25 13.98
N SER A 37 5.70 -1.25 13.38
CA SER A 37 5.21 -0.06 14.07
C SER A 37 3.70 -0.05 14.30
N ASN A 38 2.97 -0.98 13.69
CA ASN A 38 1.52 -1.06 13.71
C ASN A 38 0.83 0.23 13.22
N GLN A 39 1.43 0.86 12.21
CA GLN A 39 0.93 2.09 11.60
C GLN A 39 0.67 1.90 10.12
N VAL A 40 -0.39 2.54 9.60
CA VAL A 40 -0.64 2.59 8.17
C VAL A 40 0.40 3.48 7.51
N ARG A 41 0.99 3.02 6.41
CA ARG A 41 2.03 3.74 5.69
C ARG A 41 1.48 4.54 4.54
N LYS A 42 2.07 5.71 4.31
CA LYS A 42 1.80 6.51 3.13
C LYS A 42 2.39 5.83 1.90
N VAL A 43 1.67 5.88 0.80
CA VAL A 43 2.05 5.23 -0.47
C VAL A 43 2.22 6.25 -1.59
N ASN A 44 2.56 7.49 -1.24
CA ASN A 44 2.81 8.57 -2.19
C ASN A 44 4.31 8.84 -2.45
N GLY A 45 5.19 7.96 -1.96
CA GLY A 45 6.64 8.07 -2.14
C GLY A 45 7.34 9.02 -1.18
N THR A 46 6.64 9.67 -0.26
CA THR A 46 7.23 10.70 0.63
C THR A 46 7.61 10.19 2.00
N GLU A 47 6.99 9.11 2.46
CA GLU A 47 7.28 8.53 3.78
C GLU A 47 8.42 7.51 3.70
N ILE A 48 9.40 7.64 4.58
CA ILE A 48 10.56 6.73 4.63
C ILE A 48 10.44 5.89 5.89
N SER A 49 10.42 4.56 5.71
CA SER A 49 10.51 3.59 6.79
C SER A 49 11.93 3.07 6.92
N THR A 50 12.41 2.94 8.14
CA THR A 50 13.75 2.40 8.43
C THR A 50 13.64 1.14 9.28
N GLN A 51 14.54 0.19 9.03
CA GLN A 51 14.64 -1.05 9.79
C GLN A 51 16.12 -1.36 10.03
N PRO A 52 16.49 -1.92 11.20
CA PRO A 52 17.87 -2.32 11.45
C PRO A 52 18.25 -3.52 10.58
N ILE A 53 19.54 -3.59 10.23
CA ILE A 53 20.10 -4.76 9.55
C ILE A 53 20.59 -5.71 10.63
N ILE A 54 20.04 -6.93 10.64
CA ILE A 54 20.41 -7.96 11.62
C ILE A 54 20.87 -9.20 10.87
N GLY A 55 22.09 -9.65 11.14
CA GLY A 55 22.66 -10.83 10.47
C GLY A 55 22.85 -10.67 8.97
N GLY A 56 23.05 -9.44 8.48
CA GLY A 56 23.17 -9.15 7.05
C GLY A 56 21.86 -9.04 6.31
N GLU A 57 20.73 -9.11 7.02
CA GLU A 57 19.40 -9.03 6.41
C GLU A 57 18.56 -7.94 7.05
N THR A 58 17.69 -7.35 6.23
CA THR A 58 16.64 -6.44 6.69
C THR A 58 15.32 -6.89 6.08
N THR A 59 14.29 -6.99 6.91
CA THR A 59 12.97 -7.39 6.47
C THR A 59 11.94 -6.31 6.77
N PHE A 60 11.17 -5.92 5.74
CA PHE A 60 10.01 -5.04 5.87
C PHE A 60 8.76 -5.89 5.73
N LYS A 61 7.87 -5.84 6.72
CA LYS A 61 6.64 -6.61 6.72
C LYS A 61 5.44 -5.70 6.78
N TYR A 62 4.48 -5.93 5.88
CA TYR A 62 3.23 -5.17 5.80
C TYR A 62 2.04 -6.10 5.79
N VAL A 63 0.96 -5.67 6.44
CA VAL A 63 -0.32 -6.37 6.40
C VAL A 63 -1.28 -5.55 5.55
N PRO A 64 -1.71 -6.05 4.38
CA PRO A 64 -2.69 -5.35 3.57
C PRO A 64 -4.08 -5.45 4.20
N ARG A 65 -4.84 -4.36 4.14
CA ARG A 65 -6.21 -4.29 4.64
C ARG A 65 -7.09 -3.66 3.57
N LEU A 66 -8.27 -4.21 3.40
CA LEU A 66 -9.28 -3.65 2.50
C LEU A 66 -10.15 -2.67 3.26
N LEU A 67 -10.30 -1.46 2.69
CA LEU A 67 -11.21 -0.46 3.21
C LEU A 67 -12.32 -0.21 2.20
N ARG A 68 -13.53 -0.01 2.72
CA ARG A 68 -14.67 0.34 1.90
C ARG A 68 -14.68 1.83 1.61
N THR A 69 -14.99 2.19 0.36
CA THR A 69 -15.12 3.58 -0.09
C THR A 69 -16.60 3.99 -0.13
N ALA A 70 -16.86 5.25 -0.52
CA ALA A 70 -18.22 5.74 -0.70
C ALA A 70 -18.90 5.19 -1.98
N GLU A 71 -18.11 4.61 -2.90
CA GLU A 71 -18.66 4.00 -4.11
C GLU A 71 -19.42 2.71 -3.77
N PRO A 72 -20.42 2.31 -4.60
CA PRO A 72 -21.09 1.04 -4.41
C PRO A 72 -20.14 -0.14 -4.44
N LEU A 73 -20.28 -1.04 -3.46
CA LEU A 73 -19.48 -2.26 -3.39
C LEU A 73 -19.96 -3.27 -4.41
N GLN A 74 -19.10 -3.68 -5.33
CA GLN A 74 -19.38 -4.71 -6.31
C GLN A 74 -18.27 -5.77 -6.27
N PRO A 75 -18.63 -7.07 -6.35
CA PRO A 75 -17.64 -8.13 -6.40
C PRO A 75 -16.85 -8.08 -7.71
N GLY A 76 -15.63 -8.58 -7.67
CA GLY A 76 -14.75 -8.62 -8.83
C GLY A 76 -13.32 -8.91 -8.43
N THR A 77 -12.41 -8.78 -9.39
CA THR A 77 -11.00 -8.99 -9.18
C THR A 77 -10.40 -7.84 -8.36
N ILE A 78 -9.56 -8.19 -7.38
CA ILE A 78 -8.79 -7.23 -6.60
C ILE A 78 -7.35 -7.32 -7.07
N ASP A 79 -6.87 -6.25 -7.73
CA ASP A 79 -5.51 -6.16 -8.25
C ASP A 79 -4.96 -4.78 -7.98
N ALA A 80 -3.77 -4.72 -7.38
CA ALA A 80 -3.10 -3.47 -7.06
C ALA A 80 -1.61 -3.71 -7.01
N ALA A 81 -0.83 -2.66 -7.26
CA ALA A 81 0.62 -2.73 -7.22
C ALA A 81 1.21 -1.50 -6.54
N VAL A 82 2.34 -1.72 -5.85
CA VAL A 82 3.08 -0.68 -5.15
C VAL A 82 4.56 -0.84 -5.49
N ASP A 83 5.18 0.25 -5.94
CA ASP A 83 6.62 0.29 -6.14
C ASP A 83 7.31 0.66 -4.82
N TYR A 84 8.49 0.10 -4.60
CA TYR A 84 9.28 0.42 -3.42
C TYR A 84 10.68 0.87 -3.81
N THR A 85 11.24 1.76 -3.00
CA THR A 85 12.62 2.24 -3.15
C THR A 85 13.37 2.00 -1.85
N ILE A 86 14.54 1.36 -1.94
CA ILE A 86 15.42 1.10 -0.80
C ILE A 86 16.67 1.93 -0.97
N THR A 87 17.02 2.68 0.08
CA THR A 87 18.26 3.47 0.13
C THR A 87 19.12 2.97 1.28
N TYR A 88 20.39 2.73 0.99
CA TYR A 88 21.40 2.39 2.01
C TYR A 88 22.21 3.63 2.37
N ASN A 89 22.44 3.76 3.63
CA ASN A 89 23.34 4.79 4.19
C ASN A 89 24.52 4.16 4.90
#